data_80a535696f6d835999e4182f32b035d4
#
_entry.id   80a535696f6d835999e4182f32b035d4
#
_cell.length_a   1.000
_cell.length_b   1.000
_cell.length_c   1.000
_cell.angle_alpha   90.00
_cell.angle_beta   90.00
_cell.angle_gamma   90.00
#
_symmetry.space_group_name_H-M   'P 1'
#
loop_
_entity.id
_entity.type
_entity.pdbx_description
1 polymer ?
#
loop_
_entity_poly.entity_id
_entity_poly.type
_entity_poly.pdbx_seq_one_letter_code
_entity_poly.pdbx_strand_id
1 'polypeptide(L)'
;LYTIIFPFFYKESVKMNSFKKVFTAGLAAAALLAGGMTASAGFQEYPIGDEQEDTVNHFKVALVYFQPVQMEPEGSMLAADKADIHMETDIHATEGNECGFGIGEWIPYLTVHYKLTKLQTGESIEGVFMPMSADDGPHYGANLKLLGAGTYECEFSIDSPARQNYSLHVDKETGVTGRFWEEPVVMKWTFDYVPRNW
;
A
#
# COMPACT_ATOMS: atom_id res chain seq x y z
N LEU A 1 -8.00 -37.71 42.27
CA LEU A 1 -7.92 -36.27 42.64
C LEU A 1 -6.48 -35.81 42.38
N TYR A 2 -6.24 -35.14 41.26
CA TYR A 2 -5.00 -34.40 41.03
C TYR A 2 -5.33 -32.91 40.93
N THR A 3 -4.92 -32.15 41.93
CA THR A 3 -5.03 -30.70 41.96
C THR A 3 -3.82 -30.13 41.20
N ILE A 4 -4.08 -29.50 40.07
CA ILE A 4 -3.07 -28.75 39.30
C ILE A 4 -3.06 -27.31 39.81
N ILE A 5 -1.98 -26.92 40.47
CA ILE A 5 -1.74 -25.56 40.93
C ILE A 5 -1.03 -24.79 39.81
N PHE A 6 -1.67 -23.75 39.26
CA PHE A 6 -1.04 -22.80 38.34
C PHE A 6 -0.29 -21.74 39.13
N PRO A 7 0.97 -21.41 38.77
CA PRO A 7 1.67 -20.30 39.43
C PRO A 7 1.18 -18.95 38.87
N PHE A 8 0.90 -18.07 39.81
CA PHE A 8 0.61 -16.65 39.59
C PHE A 8 1.83 -15.95 38.99
N PHE A 9 1.73 -15.43 37.75
CA PHE A 9 2.73 -14.53 37.19
C PHE A 9 2.49 -13.11 37.70
N TYR A 10 3.50 -12.60 38.37
CA TYR A 10 3.63 -11.23 38.89
C TYR A 10 3.74 -10.24 37.72
N LYS A 11 2.86 -9.25 37.72
CA LYS A 11 2.79 -8.20 36.70
C LYS A 11 3.75 -7.07 37.09
N GLU A 12 4.94 -7.02 36.51
CA GLU A 12 5.79 -5.85 36.64
C GLU A 12 5.28 -4.71 35.76
N SER A 13 5.01 -3.59 36.38
CA SER A 13 4.62 -2.35 35.71
C SER A 13 5.89 -1.63 35.18
N VAL A 14 6.08 -1.62 33.88
CA VAL A 14 7.10 -0.80 33.21
C VAL A 14 6.63 0.66 33.18
N LYS A 15 7.31 1.54 33.93
CA LYS A 15 7.11 2.98 33.87
C LYS A 15 7.66 3.52 32.55
N MET A 16 6.80 4.00 31.68
CA MET A 16 7.18 4.77 30.51
C MET A 16 7.70 6.16 30.90
N ASN A 17 8.97 6.40 30.66
CA ASN A 17 9.56 7.73 30.76
C ASN A 17 9.22 8.56 29.52
N SER A 18 8.49 9.65 29.75
CA SER A 18 8.17 10.67 28.79
C SER A 18 9.43 11.41 28.32
N PHE A 19 9.89 11.18 27.07
CA PHE A 19 10.91 12.02 26.43
C PHE A 19 10.25 13.23 25.76
N LYS A 20 10.39 14.39 26.38
CA LYS A 20 10.07 15.68 25.76
C LYS A 20 11.13 15.99 24.68
N LYS A 21 10.75 15.98 23.40
CA LYS A 21 11.60 16.48 22.32
C LYS A 21 11.61 18.00 22.33
N VAL A 22 12.77 18.58 22.65
CA VAL A 22 13.05 20.00 22.48
C VAL A 22 13.50 20.22 21.03
N PHE A 23 12.74 20.99 20.28
CA PHE A 23 13.15 21.51 18.96
C PHE A 23 14.12 22.65 19.17
N THR A 24 15.39 22.46 18.80
CA THR A 24 16.37 23.56 18.67
C THR A 24 16.58 23.81 17.18
N ALA A 25 16.10 24.96 16.70
CA ALA A 25 16.46 25.47 15.39
C ALA A 25 17.89 26.00 15.43
N GLY A 26 18.78 25.35 14.72
CA GLY A 26 20.17 25.76 14.52
C GLY A 26 20.42 26.12 13.06
N LEU A 27 20.57 27.45 12.78
CA LEU A 27 21.20 27.92 11.55
C LEU A 27 22.67 27.48 11.56
N ALA A 28 23.12 26.75 10.56
CA ALA A 28 24.54 26.52 10.30
C ALA A 28 24.86 26.90 8.86
N ALA A 29 25.82 27.81 8.76
CA ALA A 29 26.34 28.43 7.55
C ALA A 29 27.13 27.43 6.68
N ALA A 30 27.11 27.72 5.37
CA ALA A 30 27.77 27.00 4.30
C ALA A 30 29.29 26.91 4.48
N ALA A 31 29.84 25.71 4.29
CA ALA A 31 31.22 25.51 3.84
C ALA A 31 31.21 24.66 2.58
N LEU A 32 31.52 25.27 1.43
CA LEU A 32 31.77 24.62 0.15
C LEU A 32 33.07 23.81 0.28
N LEU A 33 32.95 22.48 0.38
CA LEU A 33 34.03 21.56 0.05
C LEU A 33 33.60 20.82 -1.21
N ALA A 34 34.26 21.13 -2.34
CA ALA A 34 34.13 20.41 -3.61
C ALA A 34 34.77 19.03 -3.47
N GLY A 35 34.00 18.09 -2.94
CA GLY A 35 34.25 16.67 -3.05
C GLY A 35 33.08 16.11 -3.84
N GLY A 36 33.36 15.49 -5.01
CA GLY A 36 32.34 14.86 -5.81
C GLY A 36 31.63 13.77 -5.04
N MET A 37 30.54 14.15 -4.37
CA MET A 37 29.56 13.20 -3.85
C MET A 37 28.75 12.74 -5.06
N THR A 38 28.99 11.53 -5.53
CA THR A 38 27.98 10.81 -6.28
C THR A 38 26.76 10.76 -5.36
N ALA A 39 25.78 11.62 -5.63
CA ALA A 39 24.48 11.47 -4.99
C ALA A 39 23.95 10.10 -5.43
N SER A 40 24.01 9.12 -4.55
CA SER A 40 23.15 7.96 -4.63
C SER A 40 21.74 8.55 -4.62
N ALA A 41 21.01 8.43 -5.72
CA ALA A 41 19.60 8.74 -5.71
C ALA A 41 18.98 7.78 -4.71
N GLY A 42 18.65 8.29 -3.51
CA GLY A 42 17.98 7.51 -2.49
C GLY A 42 16.63 7.06 -3.03
N PHE A 43 16.16 5.93 -2.59
CA PHE A 43 14.79 5.45 -2.85
C PHE A 43 13.80 6.58 -2.52
N GLN A 44 12.90 6.86 -3.44
CA GLN A 44 11.90 7.92 -3.30
C GLN A 44 10.57 7.45 -3.87
N GLU A 45 9.55 7.51 -3.05
CA GLU A 45 8.15 7.32 -3.44
C GLU A 45 7.54 8.63 -3.92
N TYR A 46 6.69 8.52 -4.93
CA TYR A 46 5.93 9.60 -5.52
C TYR A 46 4.44 9.33 -5.33
N PRO A 47 3.78 9.97 -4.37
CA PRO A 47 2.35 9.81 -4.15
C PRO A 47 1.54 10.21 -5.38
N ILE A 48 0.48 9.46 -5.65
CA ILE A 48 -0.49 9.72 -6.72
C ILE A 48 -1.79 10.22 -6.08
N GLY A 49 -1.97 11.53 -6.10
CA GLY A 49 -3.11 12.18 -5.47
C GLY A 49 -3.18 11.99 -3.95
N ASP A 50 -4.35 12.21 -3.39
CA ASP A 50 -4.63 12.00 -1.98
C ASP A 50 -5.15 10.57 -1.74
N GLU A 51 -4.96 10.06 -0.52
CA GLU A 51 -5.61 8.83 -0.07
C GLU A 51 -7.13 8.97 -0.19
N GLN A 52 -7.80 7.96 -0.73
CA GLN A 52 -9.26 7.90 -0.84
C GLN A 52 -9.83 6.84 0.09
N GLU A 53 -11.01 7.09 0.63
CA GLU A 53 -11.73 6.16 1.51
C GLU A 53 -13.06 5.75 0.89
N ASP A 54 -13.32 4.44 0.88
CA ASP A 54 -14.67 3.90 0.69
C ASP A 54 -15.37 3.82 2.05
N THR A 55 -16.26 4.77 2.31
CA THR A 55 -16.99 4.85 3.57
C THR A 55 -18.14 3.86 3.69
N VAL A 56 -18.46 3.11 2.64
CA VAL A 56 -19.52 2.08 2.63
C VAL A 56 -18.94 0.73 3.08
N ASN A 57 -17.77 0.37 2.57
CA ASN A 57 -17.11 -0.89 2.90
C ASN A 57 -15.97 -0.70 3.92
N HIS A 58 -15.73 0.54 4.35
CA HIS A 58 -14.80 0.92 5.40
C HIS A 58 -13.37 0.46 5.14
N PHE A 59 -12.80 0.93 4.02
CA PHE A 59 -11.39 0.83 3.71
C PHE A 59 -10.87 2.07 3.01
N LYS A 60 -9.56 2.28 3.08
CA LYS A 60 -8.86 3.38 2.42
C LYS A 60 -7.79 2.86 1.49
N VAL A 61 -7.48 3.65 0.48
CA VAL A 61 -6.56 3.32 -0.60
C VAL A 61 -5.56 4.46 -0.77
N ALA A 62 -4.29 4.19 -0.54
CA ALA A 62 -3.18 5.06 -0.89
C ALA A 62 -2.47 4.51 -2.12
N LEU A 63 -1.91 5.39 -2.95
CA LEU A 63 -1.29 5.03 -4.22
C LEU A 63 0.01 5.78 -4.40
N VAL A 64 1.08 5.05 -4.72
CA VAL A 64 2.41 5.61 -5.00
C VAL A 64 3.04 4.95 -6.23
N TYR A 65 4.06 5.58 -6.79
CA TYR A 65 4.98 4.95 -7.73
C TYR A 65 6.43 5.31 -7.42
N PHE A 66 7.33 4.44 -7.84
CA PHE A 66 8.77 4.63 -7.69
C PHE A 66 9.56 3.80 -8.73
N GLN A 67 10.86 3.64 -8.53
CA GLN A 67 11.71 2.84 -9.42
C GLN A 67 11.21 1.39 -9.54
N PRO A 68 11.36 0.74 -10.71
CA PRO A 68 11.03 -0.67 -10.87
C PRO A 68 11.80 -1.56 -9.89
N VAL A 69 11.15 -2.61 -9.39
CA VAL A 69 11.69 -3.52 -8.38
C VAL A 69 11.94 -4.92 -8.94
N GLN A 70 12.88 -5.63 -8.34
CA GLN A 70 13.12 -7.05 -8.62
C GLN A 70 12.23 -7.89 -7.70
N MET A 71 11.65 -8.95 -8.26
CA MET A 71 10.70 -9.80 -7.55
C MET A 71 11.16 -11.26 -7.54
N GLU A 72 10.78 -11.96 -6.49
CA GLU A 72 10.79 -13.41 -6.40
C GLU A 72 9.35 -13.95 -6.25
N PRO A 73 8.96 -15.00 -6.98
CA PRO A 73 9.75 -15.68 -8.01
C PRO A 73 9.94 -14.83 -9.28
N GLU A 74 11.04 -15.04 -9.97
CA GLU A 74 11.27 -14.40 -11.27
C GLU A 74 10.13 -14.69 -12.25
N GLY A 75 9.77 -13.70 -13.07
CA GLY A 75 8.69 -13.82 -14.07
C GLY A 75 7.27 -13.66 -13.48
N SER A 76 7.13 -13.34 -12.20
CA SER A 76 5.83 -13.05 -11.59
C SER A 76 5.19 -11.77 -12.14
N MET A 77 6.00 -10.83 -12.62
CA MET A 77 5.57 -9.59 -13.28
C MET A 77 6.60 -9.14 -14.32
N LEU A 78 6.38 -7.95 -14.91
CA LEU A 78 7.33 -7.35 -15.85
C LEU A 78 8.70 -7.15 -15.16
N ALA A 79 9.78 -7.61 -15.80
CA ALA A 79 11.11 -7.46 -15.26
C ALA A 79 11.50 -5.99 -15.07
N ALA A 80 12.26 -5.68 -14.02
CA ALA A 80 12.61 -4.31 -13.65
C ALA A 80 13.28 -3.52 -14.77
N ASP A 81 14.15 -4.17 -15.56
CA ASP A 81 14.87 -3.57 -16.70
C ASP A 81 13.97 -3.27 -17.91
N LYS A 82 12.73 -3.73 -17.91
CA LYS A 82 11.71 -3.52 -18.95
C LYS A 82 10.62 -2.53 -18.52
N ALA A 83 10.51 -2.27 -17.24
CA ALA A 83 9.51 -1.37 -16.67
C ALA A 83 10.01 0.07 -16.61
N ASP A 84 9.07 1.00 -16.53
CA ASP A 84 9.35 2.41 -16.29
C ASP A 84 9.20 2.77 -14.81
N ILE A 85 8.25 2.11 -14.12
CA ILE A 85 7.93 2.32 -12.70
C ILE A 85 7.51 1.01 -12.04
N HIS A 86 7.63 0.95 -10.72
CA HIS A 86 6.77 0.14 -9.87
C HIS A 86 5.63 1.02 -9.36
N MET A 87 4.41 0.55 -9.47
CA MET A 87 3.23 1.21 -8.89
C MET A 87 2.65 0.28 -7.84
N GLU A 88 2.37 0.83 -6.67
CA GLU A 88 1.77 0.08 -5.58
C GLU A 88 0.63 0.83 -4.92
N THR A 89 -0.22 0.07 -4.25
CA THR A 89 -1.33 0.59 -3.48
C THR A 89 -1.47 -0.15 -2.16
N ASP A 90 -1.61 0.65 -1.10
CA ASP A 90 -1.94 0.19 0.24
C ASP A 90 -3.44 0.28 0.44
N ILE A 91 -4.04 -0.85 0.79
CA ILE A 91 -5.48 -0.94 1.05
C ILE A 91 -5.69 -1.45 2.46
N HIS A 92 -6.14 -0.56 3.34
CA HIS A 92 -6.29 -0.83 4.76
C HIS A 92 -7.72 -0.59 5.24
N ALA A 93 -8.17 -1.41 6.18
CA ALA A 93 -9.47 -1.24 6.83
C ALA A 93 -9.51 0.05 7.65
N THR A 94 -10.68 0.72 7.64
CA THR A 94 -10.96 1.91 8.45
C THR A 94 -11.96 1.61 9.56
N GLU A 95 -12.24 2.62 10.38
CA GLU A 95 -13.27 2.50 11.42
C GLU A 95 -14.62 2.15 10.80
N GLY A 96 -15.30 1.17 11.37
CA GLY A 96 -16.58 0.65 10.86
C GLY A 96 -16.44 -0.59 9.96
N ASN A 97 -15.23 -1.07 9.69
CA ASN A 97 -15.09 -2.35 9.00
C ASN A 97 -15.60 -3.49 9.87
N GLU A 98 -16.64 -4.19 9.41
CA GLU A 98 -17.31 -5.27 10.12
C GLU A 98 -16.98 -6.66 9.54
N CYS A 99 -16.03 -6.74 8.61
CA CYS A 99 -15.62 -7.99 7.95
C CYS A 99 -14.45 -8.70 8.66
N GLY A 100 -14.09 -8.25 9.88
CA GLY A 100 -13.08 -8.90 10.72
C GLY A 100 -11.68 -8.33 10.59
N PHE A 101 -11.49 -7.24 9.83
CA PHE A 101 -10.24 -6.50 9.74
C PHE A 101 -10.23 -5.34 10.74
N GLY A 102 -9.19 -5.25 11.56
CA GLY A 102 -9.00 -4.14 12.49
C GLY A 102 -8.61 -2.85 11.76
N ILE A 103 -8.82 -1.69 12.43
CA ILE A 103 -8.43 -0.38 11.89
C ILE A 103 -6.94 -0.38 11.54
N GLY A 104 -6.61 -0.04 10.31
CA GLY A 104 -5.25 -0.01 9.80
C GLY A 104 -4.69 -1.37 9.37
N GLU A 105 -5.45 -2.46 9.49
CA GLU A 105 -5.04 -3.76 8.95
C GLU A 105 -5.13 -3.78 7.42
N TRP A 106 -4.09 -4.31 6.79
CA TRP A 106 -4.09 -4.57 5.35
C TRP A 106 -5.17 -5.61 5.00
N ILE A 107 -5.95 -5.34 3.96
CA ILE A 107 -7.01 -6.26 3.53
C ILE A 107 -6.43 -7.24 2.49
N PRO A 108 -6.28 -8.53 2.82
CA PRO A 108 -5.76 -9.55 1.91
C PRO A 108 -6.81 -10.01 0.89
N TYR A 109 -6.36 -10.75 -0.12
CA TYR A 109 -7.21 -11.40 -1.12
C TYR A 109 -8.10 -10.48 -1.95
N LEU A 110 -7.80 -9.17 -2.02
CA LEU A 110 -8.44 -8.28 -2.98
C LEU A 110 -7.97 -8.62 -4.42
N THR A 111 -8.84 -8.43 -5.40
CA THR A 111 -8.43 -8.36 -6.81
C THR A 111 -8.48 -6.90 -7.23
N VAL A 112 -7.31 -6.30 -7.41
CA VAL A 112 -7.17 -4.87 -7.74
C VAL A 112 -6.83 -4.74 -9.21
N HIS A 113 -7.83 -4.46 -10.04
CA HIS A 113 -7.64 -4.13 -11.44
C HIS A 113 -7.22 -2.68 -11.56
N TYR A 114 -6.26 -2.40 -12.43
CA TYR A 114 -5.86 -1.05 -12.79
C TYR A 114 -6.08 -0.76 -14.27
N LYS A 115 -6.42 0.48 -14.58
CA LYS A 115 -6.42 1.03 -15.93
C LYS A 115 -5.79 2.41 -15.88
N LEU A 116 -4.69 2.60 -16.62
CA LEU A 116 -3.99 3.87 -16.74
C LEU A 116 -4.23 4.42 -18.14
N THR A 117 -4.97 5.50 -18.24
CA THR A 117 -5.29 6.15 -19.51
C THR A 117 -4.49 7.42 -19.66
N LYS A 118 -3.66 7.52 -20.69
CA LYS A 118 -2.92 8.74 -21.03
C LYS A 118 -3.88 9.77 -21.64
N LEU A 119 -4.13 10.87 -20.92
CA LEU A 119 -5.16 11.83 -21.29
C LEU A 119 -4.92 12.53 -22.64
N GLN A 120 -3.64 12.69 -23.04
CA GLN A 120 -3.30 13.34 -24.30
C GLN A 120 -3.63 12.49 -25.55
N THR A 121 -3.65 11.17 -25.43
CA THR A 121 -3.88 10.25 -26.56
C THR A 121 -5.13 9.40 -26.43
N GLY A 122 -5.65 9.23 -25.22
CA GLY A 122 -6.73 8.30 -24.92
C GLY A 122 -6.32 6.82 -24.91
N GLU A 123 -5.04 6.54 -25.15
CA GLU A 123 -4.51 5.17 -25.05
C GLU A 123 -4.40 4.74 -23.58
N SER A 124 -4.62 3.45 -23.32
CA SER A 124 -4.55 2.91 -21.96
C SER A 124 -3.74 1.63 -21.90
N ILE A 125 -3.19 1.39 -20.72
CA ILE A 125 -2.69 0.09 -20.27
C ILE A 125 -3.56 -0.37 -19.10
N GLU A 126 -3.75 -1.68 -18.99
CA GLU A 126 -4.56 -2.28 -17.94
C GLU A 126 -3.97 -3.61 -17.47
N GLY A 127 -4.35 -4.01 -16.26
CA GLY A 127 -3.92 -5.27 -15.68
C GLY A 127 -4.47 -5.46 -14.27
N VAL A 128 -3.84 -6.37 -13.54
CA VAL A 128 -4.19 -6.69 -12.15
C VAL A 128 -2.92 -6.56 -11.32
N PHE A 129 -3.01 -5.88 -10.18
CA PHE A 129 -1.93 -5.83 -9.21
C PHE A 129 -1.81 -7.17 -8.48
N MET A 130 -0.59 -7.54 -8.16
CA MET A 130 -0.28 -8.73 -7.38
C MET A 130 -0.10 -8.37 -5.91
N PRO A 131 -0.58 -9.20 -4.98
CA PRO A 131 -0.20 -9.08 -3.58
C PRO A 131 1.29 -9.41 -3.41
N MET A 132 2.00 -8.57 -2.66
CA MET A 132 3.42 -8.73 -2.38
C MET A 132 3.80 -8.12 -1.04
N SER A 133 5.04 -8.31 -0.62
CA SER A 133 5.57 -7.72 0.61
C SER A 133 6.89 -7.02 0.32
N ALA A 134 7.04 -5.84 0.89
CA ALA A 134 8.30 -5.12 1.02
C ALA A 134 8.73 -5.05 2.50
N ASP A 135 9.77 -4.31 2.82
CA ASP A 135 10.28 -4.19 4.19
C ASP A 135 9.36 -3.37 5.10
N ASP A 136 8.47 -2.55 4.54
CA ASP A 136 7.46 -1.75 5.22
C ASP A 136 6.09 -2.45 5.35
N GLY A 137 5.86 -3.55 4.61
CA GLY A 137 4.65 -4.34 4.76
C GLY A 137 4.10 -4.98 3.49
N PRO A 138 2.91 -5.57 3.59
CA PRO A 138 2.20 -6.14 2.44
C PRO A 138 1.41 -5.06 1.69
N HIS A 139 1.42 -5.13 0.36
CA HIS A 139 0.71 -4.24 -0.55
C HIS A 139 0.28 -4.95 -1.84
N TYR A 140 -0.42 -4.25 -2.71
CA TYR A 140 -0.73 -4.68 -4.07
C TYR A 140 0.06 -3.83 -5.05
N GLY A 141 0.74 -4.43 -6.03
CA GLY A 141 1.55 -3.66 -6.96
C GLY A 141 1.94 -4.39 -8.24
N ALA A 142 2.57 -3.66 -9.15
CA ALA A 142 3.14 -4.18 -10.38
C ALA A 142 4.24 -3.27 -10.94
N ASN A 143 5.23 -3.88 -11.59
CA ASN A 143 6.11 -3.17 -12.50
C ASN A 143 5.37 -2.85 -13.80
N LEU A 144 5.38 -1.59 -14.22
CA LEU A 144 4.60 -1.11 -15.36
C LEU A 144 5.49 -0.46 -16.42
N LYS A 145 5.15 -0.74 -17.69
CA LYS A 145 5.63 0.02 -18.85
C LYS A 145 4.58 1.02 -19.25
N LEU A 146 4.86 2.31 -19.07
CA LEU A 146 3.94 3.39 -19.39
C LEU A 146 4.00 3.80 -20.88
N LEU A 147 3.07 4.65 -21.31
CA LEU A 147 2.97 5.19 -22.67
C LEU A 147 3.78 6.49 -22.85
N GLY A 148 4.90 6.62 -22.11
CA GLY A 148 5.76 7.80 -22.10
C GLY A 148 5.24 8.94 -21.24
N ALA A 149 5.91 10.11 -21.27
CA ALA A 149 5.53 11.28 -20.50
C ALA A 149 4.10 11.73 -20.78
N GLY A 150 3.41 12.24 -19.76
CA GLY A 150 2.07 12.78 -19.90
C GLY A 150 1.26 12.70 -18.60
N THR A 151 0.04 13.20 -18.67
CA THR A 151 -0.94 13.09 -17.60
C THR A 151 -1.74 11.82 -17.77
N TYR A 152 -1.89 11.06 -16.70
CA TYR A 152 -2.64 9.80 -16.67
C TYR A 152 -3.82 9.89 -15.73
N GLU A 153 -4.99 9.39 -16.17
CA GLU A 153 -6.03 8.96 -15.27
C GLU A 153 -5.73 7.52 -14.86
N CYS A 154 -5.69 7.28 -13.56
CA CYS A 154 -5.56 5.96 -12.96
C CYS A 154 -6.92 5.55 -12.39
N GLU A 155 -7.53 4.50 -12.93
CA GLU A 155 -8.77 3.92 -12.43
C GLU A 155 -8.47 2.56 -11.81
N PHE A 156 -8.90 2.36 -10.57
CA PHE A 156 -8.92 1.05 -9.92
C PHE A 156 -10.34 0.53 -9.84
N SER A 157 -10.45 -0.79 -10.06
CA SER A 157 -11.66 -1.56 -9.81
C SER A 157 -11.28 -2.67 -8.82
N ILE A 158 -11.81 -2.58 -7.59
CA ILE A 158 -11.40 -3.39 -6.46
C ILE A 158 -12.51 -4.39 -6.12
N ASP A 159 -12.26 -5.66 -6.45
CA ASP A 159 -13.12 -6.77 -6.05
C ASP A 159 -12.82 -7.15 -4.60
N SER A 160 -13.87 -7.60 -3.90
CA SER A 160 -13.74 -8.05 -2.52
C SER A 160 -12.97 -9.37 -2.39
N PRO A 161 -12.47 -9.69 -1.18
CA PRO A 161 -11.78 -10.96 -0.91
C PRO A 161 -12.58 -12.21 -1.26
N ALA A 162 -13.91 -12.13 -1.30
CA ALA A 162 -14.79 -13.24 -1.68
C ALA A 162 -14.52 -13.74 -3.10
N ARG A 163 -14.06 -12.89 -4.02
CA ARG A 163 -13.68 -13.30 -5.39
C ARG A 163 -12.54 -14.32 -5.41
N GLN A 164 -11.69 -14.29 -4.39
CA GLN A 164 -10.59 -15.24 -4.21
C GLN A 164 -10.92 -16.32 -3.16
N ASN A 165 -12.20 -16.58 -2.90
CA ASN A 165 -12.69 -17.59 -1.97
C ASN A 165 -12.27 -17.35 -0.51
N TYR A 166 -12.00 -16.11 -0.11
CA TYR A 166 -11.81 -15.75 1.29
C TYR A 166 -13.16 -15.81 2.01
N SER A 167 -13.25 -16.56 3.09
CA SER A 167 -14.48 -16.86 3.79
C SER A 167 -14.63 -16.04 5.07
N LEU A 168 -15.88 -15.73 5.43
CA LEU A 168 -16.24 -15.11 6.70
C LEU A 168 -16.94 -16.14 7.59
N HIS A 169 -16.65 -16.17 8.89
CA HIS A 169 -17.52 -16.81 9.85
C HIS A 169 -18.81 -16.00 10.00
N VAL A 170 -19.94 -16.65 9.97
CA VAL A 170 -21.26 -16.00 10.03
C VAL A 170 -22.16 -16.60 11.11
N ASP A 171 -21.61 -17.50 11.94
CA ASP A 171 -22.32 -18.10 13.08
C ASP A 171 -22.43 -17.09 14.24
N LYS A 172 -23.31 -17.41 15.19
CA LYS A 172 -23.63 -16.52 16.30
C LYS A 172 -22.46 -16.30 17.27
N GLU A 173 -21.60 -17.29 17.43
CA GLU A 173 -20.55 -17.34 18.45
C GLU A 173 -19.26 -16.66 17.99
N THR A 174 -18.90 -16.82 16.72
CA THR A 174 -17.60 -16.37 16.16
C THR A 174 -17.73 -15.54 14.89
N GLY A 175 -18.96 -15.35 14.40
CA GLY A 175 -19.22 -14.69 13.13
C GLY A 175 -19.00 -13.18 13.19
N VAL A 176 -18.54 -12.63 12.05
CA VAL A 176 -18.48 -11.18 11.82
C VAL A 176 -19.86 -10.65 11.41
N THR A 177 -20.13 -9.39 11.70
CA THR A 177 -21.43 -8.75 11.40
C THR A 177 -21.53 -8.26 9.97
N GLY A 178 -20.40 -7.86 9.37
CA GLY A 178 -20.31 -7.39 8.01
C GLY A 178 -20.38 -8.47 6.95
N ARG A 179 -20.50 -8.04 5.71
CA ARG A 179 -20.40 -8.88 4.50
C ARG A 179 -19.52 -8.17 3.49
N PHE A 180 -18.82 -8.94 2.68
CA PHE A 180 -18.06 -8.39 1.56
C PHE A 180 -18.98 -7.79 0.50
N TRP A 181 -18.50 -6.74 -0.17
CA TRP A 181 -19.19 -6.13 -1.30
C TRP A 181 -19.22 -7.08 -2.50
N GLU A 182 -20.30 -7.00 -3.28
CA GLU A 182 -20.53 -7.84 -4.45
C GLU A 182 -20.04 -7.18 -5.74
N GLU A 183 -20.31 -5.87 -5.89
CA GLU A 183 -19.89 -5.08 -7.05
C GLU A 183 -18.55 -4.40 -6.77
N PRO A 184 -17.63 -4.36 -7.76
CA PRO A 184 -16.31 -3.76 -7.56
C PRO A 184 -16.41 -2.30 -7.11
N VAL A 185 -15.58 -1.90 -6.16
CA VAL A 185 -15.40 -0.48 -5.78
C VAL A 185 -14.48 0.17 -6.80
N VAL A 186 -14.94 1.27 -7.42
CA VAL A 186 -14.18 2.02 -8.42
C VAL A 186 -13.65 3.32 -7.83
N MET A 187 -12.33 3.53 -7.93
CA MET A 187 -11.65 4.75 -7.49
C MET A 187 -10.77 5.31 -8.60
N LYS A 188 -10.58 6.64 -8.63
CA LYS A 188 -9.83 7.32 -9.68
C LYS A 188 -8.89 8.36 -9.13
N TRP A 189 -7.72 8.44 -9.74
CA TRP A 189 -6.71 9.47 -9.50
C TRP A 189 -6.21 10.03 -10.82
N THR A 190 -5.53 11.17 -10.75
CA THR A 190 -4.82 11.74 -11.90
C THR A 190 -3.41 12.10 -11.45
N PHE A 191 -2.42 11.79 -12.28
CA PHE A 191 -1.03 12.15 -12.01
C PHE A 191 -0.26 12.47 -13.29
N ASP A 192 0.78 13.28 -13.13
CA ASP A 192 1.72 13.58 -14.20
C ASP A 192 2.94 12.65 -14.09
N TYR A 193 3.25 11.97 -15.19
CA TYR A 193 4.43 11.15 -15.30
C TYR A 193 5.48 11.78 -16.22
N VAL A 194 6.70 11.86 -15.71
CA VAL A 194 7.89 12.21 -16.49
C VAL A 194 8.89 11.06 -16.37
N PRO A 195 9.41 10.50 -17.51
CA PRO A 195 10.41 9.45 -17.46
C PRO A 195 11.60 9.84 -16.60
N ARG A 196 12.07 8.92 -15.78
CA ARG A 196 13.18 9.10 -14.85
C ARG A 196 14.30 8.13 -15.17
N ASN A 197 15.52 8.54 -14.87
CA ASN A 197 16.67 7.64 -14.80
C ASN A 197 16.80 7.24 -13.32
N TRP A 198 16.40 6.02 -13.04
CA TRP A 198 16.45 5.44 -11.70
C TRP A 198 17.85 4.97 -11.33
#